data_81d0259e08b18bec2e67998bf23a06dd
#
_entry.id   81d0259e08b18bec2e67998bf23a06dd
#
_cell.length_a   1.000
_cell.length_b   1.000
_cell.length_c   1.000
_cell.angle_alpha   90.00
_cell.angle_beta   90.00
_cell.angle_gamma   90.00
#
_symmetry.space_group_name_H-M   'P 1'
#
loop_
_entity.id
_entity.type
_entity.pdbx_description
1 polymer ?
#
loop_
_entity_poly.entity_id
_entity_poly.type
_entity_poly.pdbx_seq_one_letter_code
_entity_poly.pdbx_strand_id
1 'polypeptide(L)'
;LDRPEAVSALVLVNGWLSLSPHTRRCFLVRERLLHAGGAQAWVEAQPLFLYPAEWMAARLPRLEAEDALAISHFQGKENLLKRLQALKQADFSRRAAAIACPTLMVSAADDLLVPASCSRVLQTAIPGSQRVEMPWGGHACNVTDADTFNTILRDGLAAMLPVARETR
;
A
#
# COMPACT_ATOMS: atom_id res chain seq x y z
N LEU A 1 -5.18 0.50 -16.96
CA LEU A 1 -4.47 0.48 -18.24
C LEU A 1 -5.23 -0.27 -19.35
N ASP A 2 -6.14 -1.17 -18.99
CA ASP A 2 -6.92 -1.93 -19.95
C ASP A 2 -8.21 -1.19 -20.35
N ARG A 3 -8.69 -0.29 -19.49
CA ARG A 3 -9.86 0.57 -19.70
C ARG A 3 -9.59 1.97 -19.17
N PRO A 4 -8.69 2.75 -19.79
CA PRO A 4 -8.31 4.08 -19.31
C PRO A 4 -9.48 5.06 -19.27
N GLU A 5 -10.44 4.92 -20.18
CA GLU A 5 -11.64 5.75 -20.25
C GLU A 5 -12.57 5.62 -19.05
N ALA A 6 -12.44 4.56 -18.27
CA ALA A 6 -13.25 4.30 -17.07
C ALA A 6 -12.64 4.89 -15.80
N VAL A 7 -11.46 5.55 -15.89
CA VAL A 7 -10.72 6.06 -14.74
C VAL A 7 -10.54 7.56 -14.84
N SER A 8 -11.26 8.31 -14.01
CA SER A 8 -11.19 9.78 -13.97
C SER A 8 -9.97 10.29 -13.20
N ALA A 9 -9.55 9.59 -12.17
CA ALA A 9 -8.36 9.89 -11.37
C ALA A 9 -7.82 8.62 -10.72
N LEU A 10 -6.53 8.60 -10.38
CA LEU A 10 -5.86 7.46 -9.76
C LEU A 10 -5.14 7.90 -8.48
N VAL A 11 -5.37 7.15 -7.40
CA VAL A 11 -4.61 7.32 -6.15
C VAL A 11 -3.82 6.04 -5.90
N LEU A 12 -2.51 6.16 -5.75
CA LEU A 12 -1.59 5.07 -5.46
C LEU A 12 -1.02 5.26 -4.06
N VAL A 13 -1.34 4.35 -3.15
CA VAL A 13 -0.86 4.39 -1.77
C VAL A 13 0.21 3.32 -1.58
N ASN A 14 1.39 3.72 -1.13
CA ASN A 14 2.53 2.84 -0.87
C ASN A 14 2.80 1.85 -2.03
N GLY A 15 2.67 2.34 -3.26
CA GLY A 15 2.82 1.55 -4.48
C GLY A 15 4.26 1.44 -4.97
N TRP A 16 4.48 0.49 -5.89
CA TRP A 16 5.75 0.32 -6.61
C TRP A 16 5.53 0.14 -8.11
N LEU A 17 6.54 0.51 -8.89
CA LEU A 17 6.57 0.29 -10.34
C LEU A 17 6.92 -1.16 -10.67
N SER A 18 7.99 -1.64 -10.07
CA SER A 18 8.44 -3.04 -10.07
C SER A 18 8.98 -3.39 -8.70
N LEU A 19 9.02 -4.69 -8.38
CA LEU A 19 9.35 -5.17 -7.05
C LEU A 19 10.79 -4.81 -6.65
N SER A 20 10.95 -3.97 -5.64
CA SER A 20 12.26 -3.58 -5.12
C SER A 20 12.97 -4.78 -4.45
N PRO A 21 14.31 -4.80 -4.40
CA PRO A 21 15.06 -5.84 -3.66
C PRO A 21 14.65 -5.93 -2.18
N HIS A 22 14.36 -4.79 -1.55
CA HIS A 22 13.90 -4.73 -0.15
C HIS A 22 12.53 -5.39 0.02
N THR A 23 11.54 -4.98 -0.77
CA THR A 23 10.17 -5.52 -0.72
C THR A 23 10.18 -7.03 -1.04
N ARG A 24 11.01 -7.45 -1.99
CA ARG A 24 11.24 -8.87 -2.29
C ARG A 24 11.73 -9.64 -1.07
N ARG A 25 12.64 -9.07 -0.29
CA ARG A 25 13.15 -9.67 0.95
C ARG A 25 12.04 -9.78 2.00
N CYS A 26 11.21 -8.75 2.16
CA CYS A 26 10.06 -8.77 3.07
C CYS A 26 9.08 -9.89 2.67
N PHE A 27 8.74 -10.02 1.39
CA PHE A 27 7.86 -11.08 0.91
C PHE A 27 8.45 -12.48 1.10
N LEU A 28 9.75 -12.65 0.88
CA LEU A 28 10.43 -13.93 1.13
C LEU A 28 10.36 -14.35 2.60
N VAL A 29 10.59 -13.41 3.53
CA VAL A 29 10.51 -13.69 4.97
C VAL A 29 9.09 -14.06 5.35
N ARG A 30 8.09 -13.29 4.91
CA ARG A 30 6.66 -13.57 5.16
C ARG A 30 6.23 -14.94 4.61
N GLU A 31 6.68 -15.31 3.42
CA GLU A 31 6.42 -16.61 2.81
C GLU A 31 7.03 -17.75 3.65
N ARG A 32 8.26 -17.57 4.15
CA ARG A 32 8.92 -18.55 5.04
C ARG A 32 8.19 -18.71 6.36
N LEU A 33 7.71 -17.62 6.97
CA LEU A 33 6.89 -17.67 8.18
C LEU A 33 5.60 -18.45 7.95
N LEU A 34 4.92 -18.20 6.82
CA LEU A 34 3.73 -18.97 6.43
C LEU A 34 4.01 -20.47 6.25
N HIS A 35 5.17 -20.83 5.71
CA HIS A 35 5.54 -22.22 5.55
C HIS A 35 5.92 -22.90 6.86
N ALA A 36 6.61 -22.21 7.76
CA ALA A 36 7.13 -22.77 9.02
C ALA A 36 6.10 -22.81 10.15
N GLY A 37 5.27 -21.75 10.29
CA GLY A 37 4.35 -21.58 11.40
C GLY A 37 2.89 -21.36 10.99
N GLY A 38 2.57 -21.49 9.70
CA GLY A 38 1.19 -21.42 9.21
C GLY A 38 0.53 -20.06 9.39
N ALA A 39 -0.78 -20.10 9.66
CA ALA A 39 -1.61 -18.91 9.83
C ALA A 39 -1.10 -18.04 10.98
N GLN A 40 -0.77 -18.66 12.11
CA GLN A 40 -0.34 -17.94 13.31
C GLN A 40 0.91 -17.11 13.04
N ALA A 41 2.00 -17.73 12.58
CA ALA A 41 3.25 -16.99 12.33
C ALA A 41 3.10 -15.92 11.24
N TRP A 42 2.22 -16.16 10.25
CA TRP A 42 1.92 -15.16 9.23
C TRP A 42 1.21 -13.95 9.82
N VAL A 43 0.16 -14.16 10.60
CA VAL A 43 -0.69 -13.10 11.16
C VAL A 43 0.10 -12.30 12.20
N GLU A 44 0.74 -12.95 13.16
CA GLU A 44 1.53 -12.31 14.22
C GLU A 44 2.70 -11.46 13.67
N ALA A 45 3.26 -11.83 12.53
CA ALA A 45 4.32 -11.05 11.90
C ALA A 45 3.78 -9.87 11.06
N GLN A 46 2.50 -9.85 10.71
CA GLN A 46 1.92 -8.84 9.82
C GLN A 46 2.08 -7.41 10.35
N PRO A 47 1.79 -7.11 11.62
CA PRO A 47 1.94 -5.78 12.19
C PRO A 47 3.33 -5.19 12.03
N LEU A 48 4.39 -6.02 12.12
CA LEU A 48 5.79 -5.59 11.98
C LEU A 48 6.09 -4.98 10.59
N PHE A 49 5.37 -5.40 9.56
CA PHE A 49 5.52 -4.88 8.20
C PHE A 49 4.60 -3.69 7.90
N LEU A 50 3.56 -3.50 8.70
CA LEU A 50 2.51 -2.53 8.41
C LEU A 50 2.60 -1.27 9.26
N TYR A 51 2.99 -1.38 10.52
CA TYR A 51 2.83 -0.33 11.50
C TYR A 51 4.16 0.12 12.10
N PRO A 52 4.29 1.40 12.46
CA PRO A 52 5.41 1.89 13.27
C PRO A 52 5.44 1.24 14.66
N ALA A 53 6.64 0.99 15.20
CA ALA A 53 6.83 0.30 16.48
C ALA A 53 6.10 0.96 17.65
N GLU A 54 6.17 2.28 17.74
CA GLU A 54 5.50 3.04 18.82
C GLU A 54 3.98 2.96 18.72
N TRP A 55 3.44 2.98 17.51
CA TRP A 55 2.00 2.83 17.28
C TRP A 55 1.51 1.45 17.73
N MET A 56 2.28 0.39 17.42
CA MET A 56 1.99 -0.98 17.87
C MET A 56 2.06 -1.11 19.39
N ALA A 57 3.13 -0.60 20.02
CA ALA A 57 3.32 -0.66 21.46
C ALA A 57 2.16 -0.04 22.24
N ALA A 58 1.61 1.07 21.74
CA ALA A 58 0.46 1.74 22.33
C ALA A 58 -0.88 1.00 22.15
N ARG A 59 -0.93 -0.05 21.31
CA ARG A 59 -2.18 -0.74 20.91
C ARG A 59 -2.09 -2.26 20.98
N LEU A 60 -1.13 -2.79 21.71
CA LEU A 60 -0.87 -4.23 21.76
C LEU A 60 -2.11 -5.08 22.06
N PRO A 61 -2.96 -4.78 23.08
CA PRO A 61 -4.15 -5.59 23.35
C PRO A 61 -5.15 -5.61 22.20
N ARG A 62 -5.24 -4.51 21.43
CA ARG A 62 -6.09 -4.44 20.24
C ARG A 62 -5.51 -5.30 19.11
N LEU A 63 -4.21 -5.23 18.87
CA LEU A 63 -3.55 -6.04 17.85
C LEU A 63 -3.67 -7.53 18.13
N GLU A 64 -3.50 -7.96 19.39
CA GLU A 64 -3.68 -9.35 19.80
C GLU A 64 -5.12 -9.86 19.54
N ALA A 65 -6.11 -9.02 19.78
CA ALA A 65 -7.51 -9.35 19.47
C ALA A 65 -7.76 -9.41 17.95
N GLU A 66 -7.19 -8.50 17.17
CA GLU A 66 -7.26 -8.51 15.70
C GLU A 66 -6.54 -9.73 15.12
N ASP A 67 -5.40 -10.13 15.68
CA ASP A 67 -4.65 -11.33 15.28
C ASP A 67 -5.47 -12.59 15.53
N ALA A 68 -6.08 -12.74 16.71
CA ALA A 68 -6.95 -13.87 17.01
C ALA A 68 -8.13 -13.98 16.03
N LEU A 69 -8.74 -12.86 15.68
CA LEU A 69 -9.80 -12.79 14.68
C LEU A 69 -9.28 -13.15 13.27
N ALA A 70 -8.13 -12.63 12.86
CA ALA A 70 -7.52 -12.89 11.56
C ALA A 70 -7.10 -14.36 11.41
N ILE A 71 -6.64 -15.00 12.49
CA ILE A 71 -6.32 -16.44 12.51
C ILE A 71 -7.60 -17.26 12.33
N SER A 72 -8.68 -16.91 13.04
CA SER A 72 -9.96 -17.65 12.95
C SER A 72 -10.61 -17.54 11.55
N HIS A 73 -10.37 -16.45 10.82
CA HIS A 73 -10.88 -16.22 9.47
C HIS A 73 -9.79 -16.35 8.40
N PHE A 74 -8.77 -17.12 8.67
CA PHE A 74 -7.63 -17.25 7.77
C PHE A 74 -8.05 -17.78 6.38
N GLN A 75 -7.73 -17.02 5.34
CA GLN A 75 -8.17 -17.30 3.96
C GLN A 75 -7.52 -18.53 3.30
N GLY A 76 -6.62 -19.22 4.01
CA GLY A 76 -5.91 -20.38 3.54
C GLY A 76 -4.53 -20.07 2.93
N LYS A 77 -3.59 -20.99 3.19
CA LYS A 77 -2.19 -20.87 2.77
C LYS A 77 -2.03 -20.73 1.25
N GLU A 78 -2.78 -21.53 0.49
CA GLU A 78 -2.69 -21.51 -0.98
C GLU A 78 -3.12 -20.16 -1.57
N ASN A 79 -4.21 -19.56 -1.06
CA ASN A 79 -4.66 -18.27 -1.52
C ASN A 79 -3.64 -17.16 -1.23
N LEU A 80 -3.01 -17.19 -0.05
CA LEU A 80 -1.95 -16.25 0.28
C LEU A 80 -0.72 -16.42 -0.61
N LEU A 81 -0.31 -17.65 -0.88
CA LEU A 81 0.83 -17.93 -1.77
C LEU A 81 0.54 -17.43 -3.19
N LYS A 82 -0.66 -17.66 -3.72
CA LYS A 82 -1.08 -17.11 -5.03
C LYS A 82 -1.02 -15.58 -5.06
N ARG A 83 -1.52 -14.92 -4.02
CA ARG A 83 -1.45 -13.44 -3.89
C ARG A 83 0.00 -12.94 -3.83
N LEU A 84 0.84 -13.56 -3.00
CA LEU A 84 2.26 -13.22 -2.93
C LEU A 84 2.96 -13.40 -4.27
N GLN A 85 2.65 -14.48 -4.99
CA GLN A 85 3.24 -14.74 -6.30
C GLN A 85 2.82 -13.67 -7.31
N ALA A 86 1.55 -13.27 -7.33
CA ALA A 86 1.06 -12.19 -8.18
C ALA A 86 1.78 -10.86 -7.87
N LEU A 87 1.93 -10.52 -6.58
CA LEU A 87 2.65 -9.32 -6.14
C LEU A 87 4.13 -9.37 -6.54
N LYS A 88 4.79 -10.53 -6.41
CA LYS A 88 6.20 -10.71 -6.79
C LYS A 88 6.44 -10.60 -8.29
N GLN A 89 5.44 -10.89 -9.10
CA GLN A 89 5.50 -10.80 -10.57
C GLN A 89 5.00 -9.47 -11.12
N ALA A 90 4.36 -8.63 -10.30
CA ALA A 90 3.82 -7.36 -10.74
C ALA A 90 4.94 -6.41 -11.19
N ASP A 91 4.92 -6.09 -12.46
CA ASP A 91 5.83 -5.14 -13.11
C ASP A 91 5.04 -4.26 -14.09
N PHE A 92 5.00 -2.97 -13.79
CA PHE A 92 4.30 -1.96 -14.58
C PHE A 92 5.25 -1.06 -15.37
N SER A 93 6.56 -1.34 -15.39
CA SER A 93 7.60 -0.50 -15.96
C SER A 93 7.34 -0.14 -17.43
N ARG A 94 6.76 -1.06 -18.19
CA ARG A 94 6.44 -0.83 -19.62
C ARG A 94 5.13 -0.10 -19.86
N ARG A 95 4.26 -0.01 -18.86
CA ARG A 95 2.87 0.46 -19.02
C ARG A 95 2.58 1.75 -18.25
N ALA A 96 3.38 2.09 -17.25
CA ALA A 96 3.12 3.22 -16.36
C ALA A 96 3.04 4.56 -17.10
N ALA A 97 3.89 4.76 -18.11
CA ALA A 97 3.88 5.98 -18.93
C ALA A 97 2.59 6.19 -19.76
N ALA A 98 1.79 5.13 -19.94
CA ALA A 98 0.49 5.22 -20.60
C ALA A 98 -0.66 5.63 -19.65
N ILE A 99 -0.39 5.85 -18.36
CA ILE A 99 -1.37 6.40 -17.41
C ILE A 99 -1.51 7.89 -17.71
N ALA A 100 -2.66 8.27 -18.27
CA ALA A 100 -2.95 9.64 -18.69
C ALA A 100 -3.90 10.39 -17.72
N CYS A 101 -4.60 9.68 -16.83
CA CYS A 101 -5.46 10.32 -15.85
C CYS A 101 -4.65 11.03 -14.75
N PRO A 102 -5.18 12.09 -14.14
CA PRO A 102 -4.57 12.71 -12.96
C PRO A 102 -4.24 11.67 -11.91
N THR A 103 -3.02 11.68 -11.39
CA THR A 103 -2.53 10.65 -10.48
C THR A 103 -1.89 11.28 -9.24
N LEU A 104 -2.37 10.88 -8.06
CA LEU A 104 -1.79 11.19 -6.76
C LEU A 104 -1.10 9.96 -6.19
N MET A 105 0.12 10.11 -5.71
CA MET A 105 0.82 9.09 -4.93
C MET A 105 0.96 9.53 -3.49
N VAL A 106 0.62 8.64 -2.56
CA VAL A 106 0.82 8.84 -1.12
C VAL A 106 1.74 7.74 -0.62
N SER A 107 2.75 8.11 0.16
CA SER A 107 3.68 7.17 0.79
C SER A 107 4.09 7.67 2.17
N ALA A 108 4.49 6.76 3.07
CA ALA A 108 5.08 7.13 4.35
C ALA A 108 6.60 6.96 4.31
N ALA A 109 7.33 7.91 4.92
CA ALA A 109 8.79 7.93 4.94
C ALA A 109 9.38 6.72 5.67
N ASP A 110 8.66 6.21 6.66
CA ASP A 110 9.02 5.07 7.53
C ASP A 110 8.40 3.74 7.10
N ASP A 111 7.86 3.62 5.88
CA ASP A 111 7.30 2.36 5.37
C ASP A 111 8.37 1.28 5.26
N LEU A 112 8.29 0.28 6.14
CA LEU A 112 9.20 -0.87 6.17
C LEU A 112 8.95 -1.82 4.99
N LEU A 113 7.71 -1.97 4.54
CA LEU A 113 7.37 -2.97 3.51
C LEU A 113 7.66 -2.47 2.10
N VAL A 114 7.24 -1.24 1.81
CA VAL A 114 7.42 -0.57 0.51
C VAL A 114 8.05 0.79 0.72
N PRO A 115 9.38 0.91 0.73
CA PRO A 115 10.05 2.18 0.99
C PRO A 115 9.55 3.31 0.09
N ALA A 116 9.47 4.52 0.63
CA ALA A 116 9.01 5.71 -0.10
C ALA A 116 9.78 5.99 -1.41
N SER A 117 11.00 5.45 -1.54
CA SER A 117 11.75 5.45 -2.82
C SER A 117 11.00 4.78 -3.96
N CYS A 118 10.14 3.79 -3.69
CA CYS A 118 9.31 3.14 -4.71
C CYS A 118 8.30 4.11 -5.32
N SER A 119 7.68 4.97 -4.50
CA SER A 119 6.77 6.03 -4.97
C SER A 119 7.51 7.10 -5.77
N ARG A 120 8.77 7.42 -5.45
CA ARG A 120 9.60 8.31 -6.27
C ARG A 120 9.84 7.75 -7.67
N VAL A 121 10.15 6.46 -7.77
CA VAL A 121 10.30 5.77 -9.06
C VAL A 121 8.99 5.78 -9.86
N LEU A 122 7.84 5.52 -9.21
CA LEU A 122 6.53 5.62 -9.84
C LEU A 122 6.26 7.03 -10.39
N GLN A 123 6.57 8.08 -9.62
CA GLN A 123 6.40 9.47 -10.05
C GLN A 123 7.19 9.79 -11.32
N THR A 124 8.41 9.28 -11.43
CA THR A 124 9.21 9.44 -12.63
C THR A 124 8.61 8.72 -13.83
N ALA A 125 7.93 7.59 -13.62
CA ALA A 125 7.36 6.76 -14.66
C ALA A 125 5.96 7.20 -15.13
N ILE A 126 5.23 7.99 -14.34
CA ILE A 126 3.87 8.46 -14.64
C ILE A 126 3.90 9.99 -14.83
N PRO A 127 3.89 10.48 -16.08
CA PRO A 127 3.96 11.91 -16.35
C PRO A 127 2.81 12.69 -15.71
N GLY A 128 3.11 13.87 -15.15
CA GLY A 128 2.12 14.75 -14.53
C GLY A 128 1.56 14.28 -13.18
N SER A 129 2.04 13.15 -12.67
CA SER A 129 1.62 12.66 -11.34
C SER A 129 2.15 13.55 -10.21
N GLN A 130 1.35 13.66 -9.15
CA GLN A 130 1.73 14.33 -7.90
C GLN A 130 2.11 13.31 -6.85
N ARG A 131 3.02 13.65 -5.93
CA ARG A 131 3.42 12.80 -4.83
C ARG A 131 3.46 13.56 -3.52
N VAL A 132 2.85 12.96 -2.50
CA VAL A 132 2.91 13.41 -1.11
C VAL A 132 3.57 12.32 -0.28
N GLU A 133 4.57 12.69 0.51
CA GLU A 133 5.24 11.80 1.46
C GLU A 133 4.88 12.22 2.88
N MET A 134 4.15 11.34 3.58
CA MET A 134 3.84 11.51 4.99
C MET A 134 5.12 11.27 5.81
N PRO A 135 5.40 12.07 6.85
CA PRO A 135 6.64 11.93 7.62
C PRO A 135 6.74 10.61 8.38
N TRP A 136 5.60 9.99 8.69
CA TRP A 136 5.49 8.69 9.37
C TRP A 136 4.15 8.02 9.06
N GLY A 137 3.96 6.80 9.56
CA GLY A 137 2.70 6.06 9.48
C GLY A 137 2.87 4.61 9.01
N GLY A 138 4.06 4.25 8.53
CA GLY A 138 4.35 2.91 8.04
C GLY A 138 3.59 2.57 6.76
N HIS A 139 3.48 1.28 6.45
CA HIS A 139 2.76 0.80 5.27
C HIS A 139 1.25 1.04 5.35
N ALA A 140 0.70 1.07 6.56
CA ALA A 140 -0.71 1.34 6.80
C ALA A 140 -0.95 2.78 7.29
N CYS A 141 -0.30 3.76 6.69
CA CYS A 141 -0.40 5.18 7.06
C CYS A 141 -1.84 5.71 7.06
N ASN A 142 -2.72 5.14 6.25
CA ASN A 142 -4.15 5.42 6.25
C ASN A 142 -4.89 4.97 7.53
N VAL A 143 -4.27 4.11 8.35
CA VAL A 143 -4.79 3.64 9.63
C VAL A 143 -4.08 4.33 10.79
N THR A 144 -2.77 4.48 10.69
CA THR A 144 -1.92 4.97 11.77
C THR A 144 -1.99 6.48 11.94
N ASP A 145 -2.20 7.21 10.84
CA ASP A 145 -2.41 8.66 10.79
C ASP A 145 -3.54 9.01 9.81
N ALA A 146 -4.73 8.53 10.15
CA ALA A 146 -5.91 8.64 9.30
C ALA A 146 -6.31 10.09 8.98
N ASP A 147 -6.13 11.01 9.92
CA ASP A 147 -6.54 12.41 9.75
C ASP A 147 -5.66 13.10 8.70
N THR A 148 -4.35 12.94 8.79
CA THR A 148 -3.41 13.47 7.79
C THR A 148 -3.64 12.80 6.43
N PHE A 149 -3.77 11.47 6.40
CA PHE A 149 -4.03 10.72 5.18
C PHE A 149 -5.32 11.17 4.48
N ASN A 150 -6.42 11.29 5.23
CA ASN A 150 -7.72 11.71 4.69
C ASN A 150 -7.69 13.15 4.19
N THR A 151 -6.93 14.03 4.83
CA THR A 151 -6.73 15.40 4.35
C THR A 151 -6.01 15.41 3.01
N ILE A 152 -4.88 14.70 2.89
CA ILE A 152 -4.13 14.56 1.64
C ILE A 152 -5.01 13.98 0.53
N LEU A 153 -5.77 12.92 0.84
CA LEU A 153 -6.66 12.27 -0.13
C LEU A 153 -7.75 13.21 -0.63
N ARG A 154 -8.42 13.91 0.28
CA ARG A 154 -9.52 14.83 -0.03
C ARG A 154 -9.03 16.00 -0.89
N ASP A 155 -7.93 16.64 -0.49
CA ASP A 155 -7.36 17.77 -1.20
C ASP A 155 -6.84 17.36 -2.59
N GLY A 156 -6.19 16.20 -2.66
CA GLY A 156 -5.72 15.64 -3.92
C GLY A 156 -6.87 15.28 -4.88
N LEU A 157 -7.94 14.68 -4.40
CA LEU A 157 -9.12 14.36 -5.21
C LEU A 157 -9.82 15.65 -5.69
N ALA A 158 -9.95 16.66 -4.82
CA ALA A 158 -10.52 17.95 -5.19
C ALA A 158 -9.70 18.65 -6.29
N ALA A 159 -8.37 18.52 -6.25
CA ALA A 159 -7.49 19.08 -7.28
C ALA A 159 -7.55 18.32 -8.61
N MET A 160 -7.77 17.00 -8.58
CA MET A 160 -7.77 16.13 -9.75
C MET A 160 -9.12 16.01 -10.45
N LEU A 161 -10.21 16.15 -9.72
CA LEU A 161 -11.58 16.00 -10.25
C LEU A 161 -12.22 17.38 -10.45
N PRO A 162 -12.74 17.69 -11.63
CA PRO A 162 -13.46 18.93 -11.84
C PRO A 162 -14.70 18.95 -10.91
N VAL A 163 -14.88 20.06 -10.22
CA VAL A 163 -16.14 20.31 -9.49
C VAL A 163 -17.27 20.21 -10.50
N ALA A 164 -18.20 19.29 -10.30
CA ALA A 164 -19.40 19.22 -11.10
C ALA A 164 -20.10 20.60 -10.99
N ARG A 165 -20.10 21.38 -12.08
CA ARG A 165 -20.90 22.59 -12.12
C ARG A 165 -22.35 22.12 -12.07
N GLU A 166 -23.05 22.43 -10.97
CA GLU A 166 -24.50 22.33 -10.94
C GLU A 166 -25.04 23.17 -12.10
N THR A 167 -25.48 22.51 -13.14
CA THR A 167 -26.31 23.15 -14.18
C THR A 167 -27.64 23.47 -13.52
N ARG A 168 -27.83 24.75 -13.20
CA ARG A 168 -29.15 25.28 -12.84
C ARG A 168 -30.04 25.32 -14.07
#